data_00245cf405bebbd7458174c6ccc59879
#
_entry.id   00245cf405bebbd7458174c6ccc59879
#
_cell.length_a   1.000
_cell.length_b   1.000
_cell.length_c   1.000
_cell.angle_alpha   90.00
_cell.angle_beta   90.00
_cell.angle_gamma   90.00
#
_symmetry.space_group_name_H-M   'P 1'
#
loop_
_entity.id
_entity.type
_entity.pdbx_description
1 polymer ?
#
loop_
_entity_poly.entity_id
_entity_poly.type
_entity_poly.pdbx_seq_one_letter_code
_entity_poly.pdbx_strand_id
1 'polypeptide(L)'
;MTSRLYRDRGIVLRTYKSGESDRIIVFLTENNGKVRAIAKGVRKTRSKFGGRLEPMSLLDLQLHRGRDLDIVNQVETVDSLQAVFGDLDSMTEAIAVLEAVDQLVPDREPVDQLFRMLVGVRRTLLTRPSPLVVPAFLWKLLSYEGVHPVLDQCSVCGESAIDEFSLFDVGHGGVVCASCRVGAPISGARSEEHTSELHSPCNLVCRL
;
A
#
# COMPACT_ATOMS: atom_id res chain seq x y z
N MET A 1 -34.54 7.29 -6.34
CA MET A 1 -33.55 7.45 -7.44
C MET A 1 -32.23 7.82 -6.80
N THR A 2 -31.31 6.89 -6.68
CA THR A 2 -29.96 7.17 -6.12
C THR A 2 -29.22 8.10 -7.07
N SER A 3 -28.78 9.24 -6.57
CA SER A 3 -27.97 10.20 -7.35
C SER A 3 -26.75 9.47 -7.92
N ARG A 4 -26.53 9.54 -9.23
CA ARG A 4 -25.34 8.98 -9.88
C ARG A 4 -24.07 9.77 -9.53
N LEU A 5 -24.22 10.97 -8.96
CA LEU A 5 -23.14 11.80 -8.50
C LEU A 5 -22.89 11.52 -7.03
N TYR A 6 -21.64 11.25 -6.66
CA TYR A 6 -21.24 10.99 -5.29
C TYR A 6 -19.88 11.64 -4.99
N ARG A 7 -19.59 11.81 -3.70
CA ARG A 7 -18.32 12.33 -3.19
C ARG A 7 -17.64 11.24 -2.38
N ASP A 8 -16.32 11.21 -2.46
CA ASP A 8 -15.48 10.31 -1.67
C ASP A 8 -14.09 10.92 -1.53
N ARG A 9 -13.32 10.41 -0.58
CA ARG A 9 -11.89 10.66 -0.47
C ARG A 9 -11.15 9.47 -1.05
N GLY A 10 -10.10 9.73 -1.83
CA GLY A 10 -9.37 8.64 -2.49
C GLY A 10 -7.89 8.93 -2.66
N ILE A 11 -7.11 7.85 -2.74
CA ILE A 11 -5.70 7.87 -3.10
C ILE A 11 -5.56 7.30 -4.51
N VAL A 12 -4.78 7.95 -5.35
CA VAL A 12 -4.47 7.47 -6.69
C VAL A 12 -3.51 6.30 -6.59
N LEU A 13 -3.97 5.10 -7.00
CA LEU A 13 -3.13 3.90 -7.07
C LEU A 13 -2.37 3.85 -8.39
N ARG A 14 -3.08 4.04 -9.50
CA ARG A 14 -2.52 3.85 -10.84
C ARG A 14 -3.22 4.73 -11.88
N THR A 15 -2.49 5.07 -12.95
CA THR A 15 -3.04 5.83 -14.06
C THR A 15 -2.70 5.18 -15.40
N TYR A 16 -3.67 5.13 -16.32
CA TYR A 16 -3.50 4.61 -17.68
C TYR A 16 -3.88 5.67 -18.71
N LYS A 17 -3.15 5.75 -19.79
CA LYS A 17 -3.55 6.57 -20.95
C LYS A 17 -4.81 5.98 -21.59
N SER A 18 -5.78 6.83 -21.92
CA SER A 18 -7.02 6.46 -22.60
C SER A 18 -7.29 7.45 -23.73
N GLY A 19 -7.14 6.99 -24.97
CA GLY A 19 -7.21 7.87 -26.12
C GLY A 19 -6.13 8.99 -26.10
N GLU A 20 -6.41 10.10 -26.78
CA GLU A 20 -5.43 11.18 -26.96
C GLU A 20 -5.33 12.12 -25.75
N SER A 21 -6.43 12.40 -25.06
CA SER A 21 -6.49 13.43 -24.03
C SER A 21 -6.91 12.95 -22.64
N ASP A 22 -7.36 11.71 -22.52
CA ASP A 22 -7.95 11.18 -21.29
C ASP A 22 -7.00 10.25 -20.54
N ARG A 23 -7.28 10.00 -19.27
CA ARG A 23 -6.66 8.94 -18.48
C ARG A 23 -7.73 8.15 -17.71
N ILE A 24 -7.52 6.85 -17.57
CA ILE A 24 -8.23 6.04 -16.58
C ILE A 24 -7.40 6.07 -15.31
N ILE A 25 -8.03 6.40 -14.21
CA ILE A 25 -7.42 6.50 -12.88
C ILE A 25 -8.01 5.40 -12.02
N VAL A 26 -7.16 4.68 -11.32
CA VAL A 26 -7.55 3.72 -10.28
C VAL A 26 -7.35 4.40 -8.94
N PHE A 27 -8.41 4.50 -8.16
CA PHE A 27 -8.41 5.04 -6.81
C PHE A 27 -8.66 3.94 -5.79
N LEU A 28 -7.98 3.99 -4.65
CA LEU A 28 -8.52 3.43 -3.42
C LEU A 28 -9.31 4.53 -2.73
N THR A 29 -10.60 4.30 -2.54
CA THR A 29 -11.49 5.28 -1.90
C THR A 29 -11.89 4.83 -0.51
N GLU A 30 -12.20 5.81 0.36
CA GLU A 30 -12.54 5.56 1.75
C GLU A 30 -13.84 4.76 1.90
N ASN A 31 -14.87 5.08 1.11
CA ASN A 31 -16.21 4.52 1.29
C ASN A 31 -16.64 3.54 0.18
N ASN A 32 -15.98 3.54 -0.99
CA ASN A 32 -16.38 2.71 -2.12
C ASN A 32 -15.28 1.73 -2.57
N GLY A 33 -14.21 1.54 -1.78
CA GLY A 33 -13.11 0.62 -2.10
C GLY A 33 -12.34 1.03 -3.36
N LYS A 34 -11.90 0.06 -4.15
CA LYS A 34 -11.18 0.33 -5.39
C LYS A 34 -12.15 0.77 -6.49
N VAL A 35 -11.97 1.99 -6.99
CA VAL A 35 -12.80 2.63 -8.02
C VAL A 35 -11.96 2.96 -9.24
N ARG A 36 -12.45 2.58 -10.42
CA ARG A 36 -11.85 2.94 -11.71
C ARG A 36 -12.67 4.05 -12.35
N ALA A 37 -12.04 5.18 -12.67
CA ALA A 37 -12.73 6.32 -13.24
C ALA A 37 -11.95 6.95 -14.40
N ILE A 38 -12.67 7.48 -15.39
CA ILE A 38 -12.08 8.22 -16.50
C ILE A 38 -12.02 9.72 -16.19
N ALA A 39 -10.83 10.31 -16.31
CA ALA A 39 -10.60 11.74 -16.23
C ALA A 39 -10.48 12.33 -17.64
N LYS A 40 -11.59 12.90 -18.12
CA LYS A 40 -11.68 13.44 -19.49
C LYS A 40 -10.86 14.72 -19.66
N GLY A 41 -10.05 14.78 -20.71
CA GLY A 41 -9.24 15.95 -21.04
C GLY A 41 -8.10 16.23 -20.07
N VAL A 42 -7.71 15.27 -19.21
CA VAL A 42 -6.66 15.45 -18.20
C VAL A 42 -5.30 15.77 -18.80
N ARG A 43 -5.02 15.30 -20.01
CA ARG A 43 -3.75 15.50 -20.72
C ARG A 43 -3.71 16.78 -21.57
N LYS A 44 -4.80 17.55 -21.63
CA LYS A 44 -4.83 18.83 -22.34
C LYS A 44 -4.04 19.87 -21.56
N THR A 45 -3.36 20.80 -22.25
CA THR A 45 -2.55 21.86 -21.65
C THR A 45 -3.33 22.74 -20.66
N ARG A 46 -4.63 22.95 -20.91
CA ARG A 46 -5.55 23.67 -20.02
C ARG A 46 -6.51 22.70 -19.29
N SER A 47 -5.95 21.60 -18.75
CA SER A 47 -6.76 20.65 -18.01
C SER A 47 -7.26 21.27 -16.69
N LYS A 48 -8.55 21.04 -16.38
CA LYS A 48 -9.12 21.41 -15.08
C LYS A 48 -8.55 20.60 -13.92
N PHE A 49 -7.91 19.48 -14.19
CA PHE A 49 -7.32 18.60 -13.19
C PHE A 49 -5.87 18.96 -12.86
N GLY A 50 -5.14 19.60 -13.82
CA GLY A 50 -3.70 19.88 -13.67
C GLY A 50 -2.90 18.61 -13.36
N GLY A 51 -1.90 18.71 -12.51
CA GLY A 51 -1.08 17.57 -12.02
C GLY A 51 -1.65 16.87 -10.78
N ARG A 52 -2.95 17.01 -10.46
CA ARG A 52 -3.52 16.48 -9.22
C ARG A 52 -3.69 14.96 -9.22
N LEU A 53 -3.90 14.36 -10.39
CA LEU A 53 -4.20 12.93 -10.55
C LEU A 53 -2.92 12.08 -10.73
N GLU A 54 -1.88 12.40 -9.97
CA GLU A 54 -0.64 11.61 -9.97
C GLU A 54 -0.69 10.55 -8.85
N PRO A 55 0.03 9.42 -9.00
CA PRO A 55 0.07 8.34 -8.01
C PRO A 55 0.36 8.86 -6.60
N MET A 56 -0.15 8.18 -5.58
CA MET A 56 -0.05 8.55 -4.15
C MET A 56 -0.76 9.86 -3.75
N SER A 57 -1.34 10.64 -4.65
CA SER A 57 -2.09 11.85 -4.28
C SER A 57 -3.34 11.49 -3.48
N LEU A 58 -3.55 12.17 -2.35
CA LEU A 58 -4.78 12.10 -1.55
C LEU A 58 -5.72 13.23 -1.98
N LEU A 59 -6.91 12.86 -2.39
CA LEU A 59 -7.84 13.74 -3.08
C LEU A 59 -9.24 13.64 -2.50
N ASP A 60 -9.93 14.77 -2.40
CA ASP A 60 -11.38 14.81 -2.29
C ASP A 60 -11.95 14.76 -3.72
N LEU A 61 -12.80 13.78 -3.97
CA LEU A 61 -13.30 13.40 -5.29
C LEU A 61 -14.79 13.67 -5.41
N GLN A 62 -15.21 14.18 -6.55
CA GLN A 62 -16.59 14.12 -6.99
C GLN A 62 -16.66 13.27 -8.24
N LEU A 63 -17.36 12.15 -8.14
CA LEU A 63 -17.44 11.12 -9.17
C LEU A 63 -18.89 10.95 -9.64
N HIS A 64 -19.05 10.67 -10.91
CA HIS A 64 -20.34 10.26 -11.47
C HIS A 64 -20.29 8.76 -11.79
N ARG A 65 -21.19 7.99 -11.18
CA ARG A 65 -21.23 6.53 -11.33
C ARG A 65 -21.57 6.12 -12.76
N GLY A 66 -20.67 5.41 -13.39
CA GLY A 66 -20.85 4.80 -14.70
C GLY A 66 -21.23 3.33 -14.60
N ARG A 67 -21.37 2.67 -15.75
CA ARG A 67 -21.62 1.22 -15.82
C ARG A 67 -20.33 0.43 -15.54
N ASP A 68 -19.26 0.73 -16.25
CA ASP A 68 -17.96 0.03 -16.17
C ASP A 68 -16.89 0.92 -15.56
N LEU A 69 -16.87 2.20 -15.93
CA LEU A 69 -15.97 3.22 -15.41
C LEU A 69 -16.79 4.40 -14.90
N ASP A 70 -16.41 4.91 -13.75
CA ASP A 70 -16.93 6.17 -13.25
C ASP A 70 -16.31 7.36 -14.01
N ILE A 71 -16.87 8.54 -13.87
CA ILE A 71 -16.33 9.75 -14.50
C ILE A 71 -15.87 10.70 -13.41
N VAL A 72 -14.63 11.14 -13.49
CA VAL A 72 -14.09 12.17 -12.59
C VAL A 72 -14.71 13.51 -12.97
N ASN A 73 -15.53 14.05 -12.08
CA ASN A 73 -16.19 15.34 -12.29
C ASN A 73 -15.37 16.50 -11.71
N GLN A 74 -14.97 16.38 -10.43
CA GLN A 74 -14.17 17.36 -9.72
C GLN A 74 -13.14 16.66 -8.82
N VAL A 75 -11.99 17.32 -8.63
CA VAL A 75 -10.90 16.86 -7.78
C VAL A 75 -10.33 18.04 -7.01
N GLU A 76 -10.17 17.86 -5.70
CA GLU A 76 -9.46 18.78 -4.84
C GLU A 76 -8.32 18.04 -4.15
N THR A 77 -7.12 18.63 -4.16
CA THR A 77 -5.96 18.02 -3.51
C THR A 77 -6.04 18.27 -2.02
N VAL A 78 -6.13 17.21 -1.24
CA VAL A 78 -5.98 17.27 0.21
C VAL A 78 -4.51 17.34 0.57
N ASP A 79 -3.72 16.48 -0.06
CA ASP A 79 -2.27 16.41 0.13
C ASP A 79 -1.60 15.74 -1.08
N SER A 80 -0.47 16.28 -1.53
CA SER A 80 0.30 15.76 -2.66
C SER A 80 1.69 15.33 -2.23
N LEU A 81 2.15 14.19 -2.77
CA LEU A 81 3.48 13.64 -2.51
C LEU A 81 4.51 14.10 -3.53
N GLN A 82 4.42 15.33 -4.05
CA GLN A 82 5.38 15.81 -5.06
C GLN A 82 6.84 15.77 -4.57
N ALA A 83 7.07 15.97 -3.28
CA ALA A 83 8.41 15.86 -2.69
C ALA A 83 9.00 14.43 -2.76
N VAL A 84 8.16 13.40 -2.66
CA VAL A 84 8.59 11.98 -2.77
C VAL A 84 9.08 11.65 -4.16
N PHE A 85 8.49 12.26 -5.20
CA PHE A 85 8.90 12.02 -6.58
C PHE A 85 10.20 12.72 -7.01
N GLY A 86 10.80 13.51 -6.13
CA GLY A 86 12.12 14.12 -6.32
C GLY A 86 13.29 13.19 -5.98
N ASP A 87 13.03 12.07 -5.30
CA ASP A 87 13.99 11.07 -4.88
C ASP A 87 13.59 9.68 -5.43
N LEU A 88 14.55 9.00 -6.08
CA LEU A 88 14.30 7.72 -6.76
C LEU A 88 13.92 6.60 -5.78
N ASP A 89 14.56 6.57 -4.61
CA ASP A 89 14.32 5.52 -3.62
C ASP A 89 12.91 5.67 -3.03
N SER A 90 12.54 6.87 -2.61
CA SER A 90 11.19 7.18 -2.11
C SER A 90 10.10 6.93 -3.16
N MET A 91 10.39 7.23 -4.43
CA MET A 91 9.47 6.95 -5.54
C MET A 91 9.28 5.44 -5.73
N THR A 92 10.36 4.67 -5.67
CA THR A 92 10.31 3.19 -5.80
C THR A 92 9.53 2.57 -4.63
N GLU A 93 9.76 3.04 -3.40
CA GLU A 93 9.02 2.63 -2.21
C GLU A 93 7.52 2.93 -2.34
N ALA A 94 7.18 4.13 -2.79
CA ALA A 94 5.78 4.51 -3.02
C ALA A 94 5.10 3.61 -4.08
N ILE A 95 5.78 3.32 -5.19
CA ILE A 95 5.25 2.44 -6.24
C ILE A 95 5.06 1.02 -5.72
N ALA A 96 5.99 0.48 -4.93
CA ALA A 96 5.87 -0.86 -4.35
C ALA A 96 4.65 -0.98 -3.44
N VAL A 97 4.40 0.02 -2.60
CA VAL A 97 3.21 0.10 -1.74
C VAL A 97 1.93 0.13 -2.57
N LEU A 98 1.87 1.00 -3.60
CA LEU A 98 0.69 1.13 -4.46
C LEU A 98 0.39 -0.15 -5.24
N GLU A 99 1.44 -0.81 -5.76
CA GLU A 99 1.31 -2.07 -6.48
C GLU A 99 0.72 -3.16 -5.59
N ALA A 100 1.24 -3.33 -4.37
CA ALA A 100 0.74 -4.31 -3.42
C ALA A 100 -0.75 -4.09 -3.09
N VAL A 101 -1.15 -2.83 -2.86
CA VAL A 101 -2.56 -2.48 -2.61
C VAL A 101 -3.43 -2.72 -3.82
N ASP A 102 -2.99 -2.32 -5.03
CA ASP A 102 -3.78 -2.51 -6.26
C ASP A 102 -4.04 -3.99 -6.58
N GLN A 103 -3.08 -4.87 -6.27
CA GLN A 103 -3.22 -6.32 -6.50
C GLN A 103 -4.19 -6.99 -5.53
N LEU A 104 -4.23 -6.55 -4.27
CA LEU A 104 -4.99 -7.22 -3.22
C LEU A 104 -6.42 -6.71 -3.07
N VAL A 105 -6.67 -5.42 -3.36
CA VAL A 105 -7.99 -4.84 -3.12
C VAL A 105 -8.98 -5.24 -4.20
N PRO A 106 -10.15 -5.81 -3.82
CA PRO A 106 -11.24 -6.08 -4.75
C PRO A 106 -11.89 -4.77 -5.24
N ASP A 107 -12.47 -4.82 -6.43
CA ASP A 107 -13.19 -3.68 -6.98
C ASP A 107 -14.48 -3.40 -6.20
N ARG A 108 -14.70 -2.14 -5.83
CA ARG A 108 -15.93 -1.61 -5.22
C ARG A 108 -16.33 -2.22 -3.88
N GLU A 109 -15.40 -2.80 -3.15
CA GLU A 109 -15.61 -3.26 -1.79
C GLU A 109 -14.91 -2.30 -0.81
N PRO A 110 -15.64 -1.71 0.15
CA PRO A 110 -15.04 -0.84 1.16
C PRO A 110 -13.97 -1.57 1.99
N VAL A 111 -12.82 -0.93 2.16
CA VAL A 111 -11.66 -1.48 2.88
C VAL A 111 -11.07 -0.41 3.81
N ASP A 112 -11.88 0.06 4.73
CA ASP A 112 -11.59 1.20 5.62
C ASP A 112 -10.23 1.09 6.32
N GLN A 113 -9.90 -0.10 6.83
CA GLN A 113 -8.63 -0.31 7.52
C GLN A 113 -7.46 -0.16 6.57
N LEU A 114 -7.54 -0.74 5.37
CA LEU A 114 -6.49 -0.65 4.38
C LEU A 114 -6.34 0.78 3.83
N PHE A 115 -7.45 1.50 3.66
CA PHE A 115 -7.40 2.92 3.29
C PHE A 115 -6.62 3.73 4.34
N ARG A 116 -6.91 3.55 5.64
CA ARG A 116 -6.18 4.19 6.73
C ARG A 116 -4.70 3.79 6.77
N MET A 117 -4.38 2.51 6.52
CA MET A 117 -2.99 2.05 6.42
C MET A 117 -2.25 2.76 5.28
N LEU A 118 -2.89 2.91 4.11
CA LEU A 118 -2.29 3.59 2.97
C LEU A 118 -2.11 5.11 3.25
N VAL A 119 -3.05 5.75 3.93
CA VAL A 119 -2.88 7.14 4.40
C VAL A 119 -1.70 7.25 5.37
N GLY A 120 -1.55 6.28 6.28
CA GLY A 120 -0.46 6.24 7.26
C GLY A 120 0.91 6.10 6.59
N VAL A 121 1.07 5.15 5.67
CA VAL A 121 2.36 4.94 4.99
C VAL A 121 2.74 6.13 4.12
N ARG A 122 1.77 6.75 3.43
CA ARG A 122 1.99 8.03 2.72
C ARG A 122 2.63 9.07 3.62
N ARG A 123 2.04 9.27 4.81
CA ARG A 123 2.55 10.25 5.78
C ARG A 123 3.96 9.90 6.24
N THR A 124 4.24 8.60 6.45
CA THR A 124 5.55 8.14 6.90
C THR A 124 6.62 8.36 5.83
N LEU A 125 6.33 8.05 4.57
CA LEU A 125 7.23 8.31 3.43
C LEU A 125 7.61 9.81 3.32
N LEU A 126 6.68 10.71 3.66
CA LEU A 126 6.93 12.16 3.65
C LEU A 126 7.75 12.65 4.85
N THR A 127 7.47 12.12 6.04
CA THR A 127 7.98 12.72 7.29
C THR A 127 9.14 11.98 7.91
N ARG A 128 9.27 10.69 7.62
CA ARG A 128 10.26 9.78 8.21
C ARG A 128 10.66 8.70 7.20
N PRO A 129 11.28 9.06 6.07
CA PRO A 129 11.72 8.07 5.08
C PRO A 129 12.70 7.08 5.75
N SER A 130 12.48 5.79 5.50
CA SER A 130 13.30 4.72 6.03
C SER A 130 13.13 3.48 5.17
N PRO A 131 14.18 2.71 4.89
CA PRO A 131 14.09 1.48 4.11
C PRO A 131 13.19 0.41 4.74
N LEU A 132 12.78 0.61 6.00
CA LEU A 132 11.87 -0.28 6.72
C LEU A 132 10.38 0.05 6.49
N VAL A 133 10.04 1.18 5.86
CA VAL A 133 8.65 1.59 5.65
C VAL A 133 7.89 0.59 4.79
N VAL A 134 8.45 0.19 3.67
CA VAL A 134 7.81 -0.78 2.76
C VAL A 134 7.70 -2.17 3.39
N PRO A 135 8.78 -2.77 3.94
CA PRO A 135 8.66 -4.04 4.65
C PRO A 135 7.63 -4.03 5.78
N ALA A 136 7.60 -2.98 6.60
CA ALA A 136 6.63 -2.85 7.68
C ALA A 136 5.18 -2.72 7.17
N PHE A 137 4.98 -1.99 6.07
CA PHE A 137 3.68 -1.91 5.43
C PHE A 137 3.23 -3.26 4.86
N LEU A 138 4.10 -3.97 4.14
CA LEU A 138 3.81 -5.29 3.57
C LEU A 138 3.49 -6.30 4.67
N TRP A 139 4.22 -6.26 5.78
CA TRP A 139 3.93 -7.09 6.95
C TRP A 139 2.53 -6.85 7.53
N LYS A 140 2.14 -5.58 7.68
CA LYS A 140 0.78 -5.22 8.10
C LYS A 140 -0.26 -5.68 7.09
N LEU A 141 0.05 -5.57 5.81
CA LEU A 141 -0.84 -5.99 4.74
C LEU A 141 -1.07 -7.50 4.78
N LEU A 142 -0.02 -8.30 4.95
CA LEU A 142 -0.13 -9.75 5.15
C LEU A 142 -0.98 -10.08 6.38
N SER A 143 -0.76 -9.39 7.50
CA SER A 143 -1.57 -9.56 8.71
C SER A 143 -3.03 -9.20 8.50
N TYR A 144 -3.30 -8.16 7.71
CA TYR A 144 -4.66 -7.74 7.34
C TYR A 144 -5.38 -8.79 6.49
N GLU A 145 -4.65 -9.43 5.55
CA GLU A 145 -5.16 -10.52 4.71
C GLU A 145 -5.28 -11.86 5.47
N GLY A 146 -4.95 -11.90 6.76
CA GLY A 146 -5.01 -13.11 7.57
C GLY A 146 -3.82 -14.08 7.36
N VAL A 147 -2.79 -13.64 6.66
CA VAL A 147 -1.58 -14.44 6.36
C VAL A 147 -0.42 -13.94 7.22
N HIS A 148 -0.64 -13.91 8.55
CA HIS A 148 0.39 -13.45 9.48
C HIS A 148 1.53 -14.47 9.57
N PRO A 149 2.79 -14.09 9.25
CA PRO A 149 3.92 -15.00 9.37
C PRO A 149 4.17 -15.44 10.83
N VAL A 150 4.46 -16.72 11.02
CA VAL A 150 4.77 -17.28 12.33
C VAL A 150 6.25 -17.00 12.66
N LEU A 151 6.50 -16.25 13.74
CA LEU A 151 7.88 -15.86 14.13
C LEU A 151 8.29 -16.29 15.53
N ASP A 152 7.35 -16.72 16.35
CA ASP A 152 7.53 -17.05 17.76
C ASP A 152 7.67 -18.56 18.01
N GLN A 153 7.45 -19.35 16.98
CA GLN A 153 7.57 -20.81 17.03
C GLN A 153 7.91 -21.37 15.65
N CYS A 154 8.42 -22.58 15.60
CA CYS A 154 8.64 -23.28 14.32
C CYS A 154 7.31 -23.53 13.61
N SER A 155 7.18 -23.01 12.37
CA SER A 155 5.96 -23.17 11.57
C SER A 155 5.67 -24.62 11.14
N VAL A 156 6.63 -25.54 11.31
CA VAL A 156 6.49 -26.96 10.96
C VAL A 156 6.15 -27.82 12.16
N CYS A 157 6.92 -27.74 13.27
CA CYS A 157 6.74 -28.63 14.43
C CYS A 157 6.17 -27.94 15.68
N GLY A 158 6.00 -26.61 15.66
CA GLY A 158 5.46 -25.84 16.81
C GLY A 158 6.46 -25.64 17.95
N GLU A 159 7.73 -26.01 17.80
CA GLU A 159 8.77 -25.80 18.82
C GLU A 159 8.98 -24.31 19.04
N SER A 160 8.81 -23.86 20.29
CA SER A 160 8.89 -22.45 20.69
C SER A 160 10.18 -22.10 21.44
N ALA A 161 10.97 -23.09 21.88
CA ALA A 161 12.24 -22.87 22.56
C ALA A 161 13.39 -22.68 21.55
N ILE A 162 13.27 -21.67 20.68
CA ILE A 162 14.23 -21.47 19.60
C ILE A 162 15.07 -20.25 19.90
N ASP A 163 16.24 -20.47 20.49
CA ASP A 163 17.21 -19.41 20.78
C ASP A 163 17.83 -18.80 19.52
N GLU A 164 17.77 -19.49 18.36
CA GLU A 164 18.27 -19.01 17.08
C GLU A 164 17.40 -19.50 15.90
N PHE A 165 16.42 -18.70 15.49
CA PHE A 165 15.80 -18.87 14.18
C PHE A 165 16.75 -18.39 13.08
N SER A 166 17.44 -19.31 12.44
CA SER A 166 18.35 -19.00 11.35
C SER A 166 17.69 -19.06 9.97
N LEU A 167 16.44 -19.52 9.87
CA LEU A 167 15.77 -19.78 8.61
C LEU A 167 14.32 -19.28 8.61
N PHE A 168 13.93 -18.72 7.49
CA PHE A 168 12.53 -18.39 7.19
C PHE A 168 12.09 -19.21 5.95
N ASP A 169 11.00 -19.93 6.07
CA ASP A 169 10.42 -20.69 4.96
C ASP A 169 9.12 -20.03 4.49
N VAL A 170 9.16 -19.51 3.25
CA VAL A 170 8.00 -18.87 2.64
C VAL A 170 6.86 -19.85 2.41
N GLY A 171 7.18 -21.12 2.07
CA GLY A 171 6.19 -22.17 1.83
C GLY A 171 5.40 -22.54 3.08
N HIS A 172 6.02 -22.49 4.25
CA HIS A 172 5.41 -22.73 5.54
C HIS A 172 4.97 -21.42 6.25
N GLY A 173 5.21 -20.27 5.65
CA GLY A 173 4.75 -18.96 6.14
C GLY A 173 5.37 -18.54 7.47
N GLY A 174 6.62 -18.94 7.78
CA GLY A 174 7.23 -18.59 9.05
C GLY A 174 8.64 -19.09 9.25
N VAL A 175 9.14 -18.94 10.49
CA VAL A 175 10.45 -19.43 10.89
C VAL A 175 10.43 -20.93 11.12
N VAL A 176 11.55 -21.60 10.85
CA VAL A 176 11.72 -23.04 11.04
C VAL A 176 12.95 -23.34 11.89
N CYS A 177 12.84 -24.35 12.76
CA CYS A 177 13.94 -24.80 13.61
C CYS A 177 14.99 -25.57 12.79
N ALA A 178 16.16 -25.78 13.40
CA ALA A 178 17.26 -26.49 12.78
C ALA A 178 16.89 -27.92 12.35
N SER A 179 15.99 -28.58 13.09
CA SER A 179 15.53 -29.97 12.78
C SER A 179 14.55 -30.00 11.61
N CYS A 180 13.82 -28.93 11.36
CA CYS A 180 12.83 -28.82 10.28
C CYS A 180 13.35 -28.01 9.09
N ARG A 181 14.63 -27.84 8.98
CA ARG A 181 15.35 -26.99 8.05
C ARG A 181 15.00 -27.23 6.58
N VAL A 182 14.14 -26.42 6.02
CA VAL A 182 13.65 -26.52 4.62
C VAL A 182 13.82 -25.21 3.85
N GLY A 183 13.99 -24.06 4.50
CA GLY A 183 13.99 -22.74 3.87
C GLY A 183 15.37 -22.16 3.55
N ALA A 184 15.39 -20.96 2.97
CA ALA A 184 16.61 -20.20 2.77
C ALA A 184 17.08 -19.57 4.10
N PRO A 185 18.41 -19.58 4.38
CA PRO A 185 18.92 -18.96 5.60
C PRO A 185 18.68 -17.46 5.60
N ILE A 186 18.12 -16.96 6.71
CA ILE A 186 18.11 -15.53 7.01
C ILE A 186 19.52 -15.21 7.49
N SER A 187 20.28 -14.33 6.81
CA SER A 187 21.63 -13.98 7.20
C SER A 187 21.61 -13.30 8.57
N GLY A 188 22.20 -13.96 9.59
CA GLY A 188 22.26 -13.46 10.97
C GLY A 188 22.97 -12.11 11.15
N ALA A 189 23.84 -11.72 10.19
CA ALA A 189 24.55 -10.43 10.21
C ALA A 189 23.63 -9.20 10.15
N ARG A 190 22.35 -9.34 9.79
CA ARG A 190 21.37 -8.25 9.82
C ARG A 190 20.56 -8.18 11.11
N SER A 191 20.57 -9.22 11.94
CA SER A 191 19.81 -9.23 13.20
C SER A 191 20.56 -8.49 14.33
N GLU A 192 21.89 -8.46 14.31
CA GLU A 192 22.67 -7.89 15.41
C GLU A 192 22.79 -6.35 15.36
N GLU A 193 22.83 -5.74 14.17
CA GLU A 193 22.96 -4.27 14.06
C GLU A 193 21.66 -3.50 14.32
N HIS A 194 20.49 -4.17 14.27
CA HIS A 194 19.19 -3.51 14.44
C HIS A 194 18.42 -3.93 15.69
N THR A 195 18.92 -4.87 16.51
CA THR A 195 18.24 -5.35 17.73
C THR A 195 18.23 -4.35 18.87
N SER A 196 19.08 -3.32 18.87
CA SER A 196 19.06 -2.28 19.92
C SER A 196 17.87 -1.33 19.82
N GLU A 197 17.19 -1.22 18.67
CA GLU A 197 16.01 -0.35 18.47
C GLU A 197 14.70 -1.10 18.25
N LEU A 198 14.75 -2.41 17.99
CA LEU A 198 13.60 -3.24 17.65
C LEU A 198 13.26 -4.23 18.76
N HIS A 199 12.90 -3.72 19.94
CA HIS A 199 12.47 -4.57 21.05
C HIS A 199 11.10 -5.23 20.87
N SER A 200 10.44 -5.06 19.74
CA SER A 200 9.31 -5.89 19.26
C SER A 200 8.93 -5.51 17.83
N PRO A 201 8.69 -6.47 16.92
CA PRO A 201 8.05 -6.22 15.64
C PRO A 201 6.71 -5.49 15.77
N CYS A 202 5.98 -5.73 16.87
CA CYS A 202 4.74 -5.03 17.21
C CYS A 202 4.92 -3.51 17.35
N ASN A 203 6.05 -3.01 17.88
CA ASN A 203 6.24 -1.58 18.07
C ASN A 203 6.45 -0.80 16.77
N LEU A 204 7.06 -1.42 15.75
CA LEU A 204 7.18 -0.82 14.42
C LEU A 204 5.82 -0.83 13.69
N VAL A 205 5.08 -1.91 13.87
CA VAL A 205 3.76 -2.12 13.27
C VAL A 205 2.69 -1.20 13.89
N CYS A 206 2.79 -0.82 15.16
CA CYS A 206 1.80 0.06 15.81
C CYS A 206 2.02 1.56 15.57
N ARG A 207 3.16 1.99 15.02
CA ARG A 207 3.52 3.41 14.84
C ARG A 207 3.39 3.94 13.40
N LEU A 208 3.02 3.07 12.44
CA LEU A 208 2.71 3.47 11.06
C LEU A 208 1.20 3.82 10.92
#